data_56bbaae8a525c8a3bb853cf43f93ebf0
#
_entry.id   56bbaae8a525c8a3bb853cf43f93ebf0
#
_cell.length_a   1.000
_cell.length_b   1.000
_cell.length_c   1.000
_cell.angle_alpha   90.00
_cell.angle_beta   90.00
_cell.angle_gamma   90.00
#
_symmetry.space_group_name_H-M   'P 1'
#
loop_
_entity.id
_entity.type
_entity.pdbx_description
1 polymer ?
#
loop_
_entity_poly.entity_id
_entity_poly.type
_entity_poly.pdbx_seq_one_letter_code
_entity_poly.pdbx_strand_id
1 'polypeptide(L)'
;MPENRSLALAAASSQQTRPVPQPVCQAVSVPCVTSLEAFHRAVADFAITDLDLMIEPEALAAARRSLDSSSLLLLGEMHGVRENPLLIRTLMQAFGLTSLALEWPEDLAPVIQAFLSGQPLADHPWLWGGDGRITAGHLAVLAECAAAGPLELVLFNGVIGADWSWSQRDEAMASRILAASVPGTRTLAVAGNAHTSTSHTELGVPMGARLASRRPGLQEIRITYGGGSFWNFEPRQFASRIGPEAMMRLYLHDGALALDLPVATEAVVPQRPQPMRESP
;
A
#
# COMPACT_ATOMS: atom_id res chain seq x y z
N MET A 1 -20.12 23.52 -70.00
CA MET A 1 -20.11 25.03 -70.01
C MET A 1 -20.57 25.48 -68.66
N PRO A 2 -19.84 26.36 -68.07
CA PRO A 2 -19.75 26.50 -66.61
C PRO A 2 -20.54 27.69 -66.08
N GLU A 3 -20.88 27.74 -64.86
CA GLU A 3 -21.05 29.01 -64.15
C GLU A 3 -20.45 28.99 -62.74
N ASN A 4 -19.51 29.85 -62.63
CA ASN A 4 -18.88 30.35 -61.45
C ASN A 4 -19.89 31.00 -60.50
N ARG A 5 -19.84 30.68 -59.19
CA ARG A 5 -20.29 31.62 -58.17
C ARG A 5 -19.33 31.66 -57.01
N SER A 6 -18.91 32.85 -56.80
CA SER A 6 -17.95 33.44 -55.94
C SER A 6 -18.15 33.17 -54.46
N LEU A 7 -17.05 32.97 -53.80
CA LEU A 7 -16.86 32.86 -52.36
C LEU A 7 -17.10 34.20 -51.65
N ALA A 8 -17.91 34.17 -50.61
CA ALA A 8 -17.90 35.22 -49.60
C ALA A 8 -17.15 34.72 -48.36
N LEU A 9 -16.01 35.31 -48.05
CA LEU A 9 -15.28 35.12 -46.81
C LEU A 9 -16.07 35.73 -45.65
N ALA A 10 -16.48 34.90 -44.70
CA ALA A 10 -16.91 35.36 -43.38
C ALA A 10 -15.71 35.34 -42.45
N ALA A 11 -15.29 36.50 -41.95
CA ALA A 11 -14.26 36.66 -40.95
C ALA A 11 -14.76 36.10 -39.60
N ALA A 12 -14.15 35.04 -39.14
CA ALA A 12 -14.36 34.52 -37.81
C ALA A 12 -13.49 35.33 -36.83
N SER A 13 -14.13 36.08 -35.96
CA SER A 13 -13.49 36.76 -34.84
C SER A 13 -13.00 35.76 -33.85
N SER A 14 -11.69 35.67 -33.64
CA SER A 14 -11.06 34.89 -32.60
C SER A 14 -11.35 35.51 -31.23
N GLN A 15 -12.30 34.92 -30.50
CA GLN A 15 -12.41 35.15 -29.07
C GLN A 15 -11.26 34.43 -28.37
N GLN A 16 -10.27 35.19 -27.93
CA GLN A 16 -9.25 34.73 -26.99
C GLN A 16 -9.93 34.36 -25.66
N THR A 17 -10.14 33.08 -25.44
CA THR A 17 -10.50 32.54 -24.11
C THR A 17 -9.32 32.76 -23.16
N ARG A 18 -9.50 33.64 -22.17
CA ARG A 18 -8.58 33.78 -21.06
C ARG A 18 -8.42 32.39 -20.39
N PRO A 19 -7.18 31.92 -20.13
CA PRO A 19 -6.96 30.71 -19.37
C PRO A 19 -7.55 30.89 -17.96
N VAL A 20 -8.45 30.01 -17.59
CA VAL A 20 -8.93 29.88 -16.21
C VAL A 20 -7.70 29.51 -15.37
N PRO A 21 -7.38 30.25 -14.29
CA PRO A 21 -6.29 29.85 -13.41
C PRO A 21 -6.63 28.49 -12.80
N GLN A 22 -5.86 27.47 -13.14
CA GLN A 22 -5.93 26.20 -12.45
C GLN A 22 -5.52 26.44 -11.00
N PRO A 23 -6.23 25.88 -10.00
CA PRO A 23 -5.78 25.95 -8.63
C PRO A 23 -4.42 25.27 -8.57
N VAL A 24 -3.38 26.04 -8.30
CA VAL A 24 -2.07 25.52 -7.93
C VAL A 24 -2.25 24.89 -6.56
N CYS A 25 -2.57 23.59 -6.52
CA CYS A 25 -2.31 22.81 -5.34
C CYS A 25 -0.81 22.91 -5.10
N GLN A 26 -0.41 23.77 -4.17
CA GLN A 26 0.91 23.71 -3.59
C GLN A 26 0.99 22.33 -2.94
N ALA A 27 1.67 21.41 -3.61
CA ALA A 27 2.05 20.14 -3.03
C ALA A 27 2.89 20.49 -1.77
N VAL A 28 2.29 20.31 -0.59
CA VAL A 28 3.05 20.30 0.65
C VAL A 28 3.93 19.06 0.53
N SER A 29 5.18 19.27 0.07
CA SER A 29 6.16 18.19 0.00
C SER A 29 6.36 17.71 1.43
N VAL A 30 5.82 16.53 1.75
CA VAL A 30 6.10 15.88 3.03
C VAL A 30 7.59 15.58 3.04
N PRO A 31 8.39 16.12 3.97
CA PRO A 31 9.82 15.98 3.92
C PRO A 31 10.20 14.51 4.10
N CYS A 32 10.95 13.98 3.16
CA CYS A 32 11.68 12.74 3.37
C CYS A 32 12.57 12.92 4.62
N VAL A 33 12.42 12.04 5.61
CA VAL A 33 13.20 12.13 6.84
C VAL A 33 14.53 11.39 6.66
N THR A 34 15.63 12.07 6.99
CA THR A 34 17.00 11.59 6.75
C THR A 34 17.76 11.20 8.01
N SER A 35 17.14 11.39 9.20
CA SER A 35 17.72 10.98 10.47
C SER A 35 16.74 10.15 11.30
N LEU A 36 17.28 9.27 12.14
CA LEU A 36 16.49 8.44 13.04
C LEU A 36 15.64 9.27 14.01
N GLU A 37 16.20 10.37 14.52
CA GLU A 37 15.47 11.29 15.39
C GLU A 37 14.27 11.95 14.70
N ALA A 38 14.45 12.39 13.44
CA ALA A 38 13.34 12.95 12.65
C ALA A 38 12.30 11.88 12.36
N PHE A 39 12.72 10.62 12.14
CA PHE A 39 11.80 9.53 11.92
C PHE A 39 11.02 9.18 13.19
N HIS A 40 11.67 9.15 14.37
CA HIS A 40 10.97 8.98 15.65
C HIS A 40 9.92 10.05 15.87
N ARG A 41 10.24 11.32 15.59
CA ARG A 41 9.26 12.41 15.68
C ARG A 41 8.10 12.18 14.73
N ALA A 42 8.37 11.81 13.48
CA ALA A 42 7.33 11.54 12.49
C ALA A 42 6.41 10.37 12.91
N VAL A 43 6.95 9.34 13.56
CA VAL A 43 6.16 8.24 14.14
C VAL A 43 5.28 8.75 15.28
N ALA A 44 5.85 9.55 16.20
CA ALA A 44 5.11 10.10 17.34
C ALA A 44 4.03 11.11 16.91
N ASP A 45 4.28 11.88 15.86
CA ASP A 45 3.38 12.92 15.35
C ASP A 45 2.33 12.35 14.35
N PHE A 46 2.42 11.06 14.00
CA PHE A 46 1.47 10.46 13.07
C PHE A 46 0.09 10.40 13.69
N ALA A 47 -0.86 11.14 13.11
CA ALA A 47 -2.24 11.12 13.56
C ALA A 47 -2.91 9.81 13.14
N ILE A 48 -3.20 8.95 14.11
CA ILE A 48 -4.00 7.75 13.92
C ILE A 48 -5.47 8.16 13.98
N THR A 49 -6.14 8.09 12.85
CA THR A 49 -7.55 8.44 12.69
C THR A 49 -8.33 7.24 12.16
N ASP A 50 -9.58 7.13 12.53
CA ASP A 50 -10.45 6.13 11.94
C ASP A 50 -10.75 6.51 10.49
N LEU A 51 -10.71 5.51 9.61
CA LEU A 51 -11.16 5.68 8.23
C LEU A 51 -12.66 5.38 8.15
N ASP A 52 -13.39 6.24 7.45
CA ASP A 52 -14.80 6.00 7.14
C ASP A 52 -14.91 4.97 6.01
N LEU A 53 -14.57 3.72 6.33
CA LEU A 53 -14.61 2.59 5.42
C LEU A 53 -15.98 1.91 5.48
N MET A 54 -16.77 2.06 4.43
CA MET A 54 -17.97 1.25 4.26
C MET A 54 -17.60 -0.16 3.82
N ILE A 55 -18.00 -1.16 4.56
CA ILE A 55 -17.83 -2.58 4.18
C ILE A 55 -19.18 -3.14 3.76
N GLU A 56 -19.33 -3.50 2.49
CA GLU A 56 -20.56 -4.11 2.00
C GLU A 56 -20.76 -5.50 2.62
N PRO A 57 -22.03 -5.90 2.96
CA PRO A 57 -22.29 -7.18 3.65
C PRO A 57 -21.73 -8.40 2.92
N GLU A 58 -21.77 -8.40 1.60
CA GLU A 58 -21.28 -9.50 0.76
C GLU A 58 -19.74 -9.57 0.77
N ALA A 59 -19.06 -8.42 0.78
CA ALA A 59 -17.62 -8.34 0.90
C ALA A 59 -17.15 -8.79 2.30
N LEU A 60 -17.87 -8.35 3.36
CA LEU A 60 -17.62 -8.82 4.72
C LEU A 60 -17.75 -10.35 4.82
N ALA A 61 -18.81 -10.91 4.24
CA ALA A 61 -19.04 -12.35 4.22
C ALA A 61 -17.94 -13.08 3.42
N ALA A 62 -17.49 -12.54 2.29
CA ALA A 62 -16.43 -13.13 1.48
C ALA A 62 -15.08 -13.11 2.20
N ALA A 63 -14.70 -12.00 2.82
CA ALA A 63 -13.48 -11.88 3.62
C ALA A 63 -13.48 -12.86 4.81
N ARG A 64 -14.61 -12.98 5.51
CA ARG A 64 -14.77 -13.95 6.61
C ARG A 64 -14.63 -15.39 6.12
N ARG A 65 -15.25 -15.76 5.00
CA ARG A 65 -15.07 -17.09 4.40
C ARG A 65 -13.60 -17.38 4.04
N SER A 66 -12.88 -16.39 3.50
CA SER A 66 -11.44 -16.51 3.25
C SER A 66 -10.68 -16.82 4.53
N LEU A 67 -10.91 -16.06 5.58
CA LEU A 67 -10.28 -16.26 6.90
C LEU A 67 -10.66 -17.61 7.53
N ASP A 68 -11.90 -18.05 7.38
CA ASP A 68 -12.36 -19.33 7.94
C ASP A 68 -11.78 -20.54 7.19
N SER A 69 -11.61 -20.45 5.86
CA SER A 69 -11.14 -21.56 5.04
C SER A 69 -9.61 -21.61 4.91
N SER A 70 -8.95 -20.46 4.78
CA SER A 70 -7.51 -20.36 4.52
C SER A 70 -6.70 -19.87 5.71
N SER A 71 -7.35 -19.26 6.72
CA SER A 71 -6.74 -18.50 7.82
C SER A 71 -5.97 -17.24 7.36
N LEU A 72 -6.07 -16.89 6.09
CA LEU A 72 -5.36 -15.76 5.48
C LEU A 72 -6.33 -14.85 4.72
N LEU A 73 -6.01 -13.56 4.72
CA LEU A 73 -6.57 -12.55 3.84
C LEU A 73 -5.42 -11.73 3.29
N LEU A 74 -5.35 -11.52 1.98
CA LEU A 74 -4.30 -10.70 1.37
C LEU A 74 -4.79 -9.27 1.20
N LEU A 75 -3.90 -8.30 1.42
CA LEU A 75 -4.10 -6.90 1.08
C LEU A 75 -2.99 -6.46 0.13
N GLY A 76 -3.38 -6.14 -1.10
CA GLY A 76 -2.48 -5.59 -2.10
C GLY A 76 -2.45 -4.07 -2.02
N GLU A 77 -1.26 -3.48 -1.83
CA GLU A 77 -1.11 -2.04 -1.71
C GLU A 77 -0.13 -1.44 -2.73
N MET A 78 -0.20 -0.12 -2.92
CA MET A 78 0.88 0.69 -3.45
C MET A 78 1.65 1.26 -2.26
N HIS A 79 2.96 0.96 -2.15
CA HIS A 79 3.78 1.46 -1.06
C HIS A 79 3.81 2.99 -1.00
N GLY A 80 4.07 3.54 0.20
CA GLY A 80 4.25 4.96 0.41
C GLY A 80 2.97 5.80 0.40
N VAL A 81 1.81 5.18 0.58
CA VAL A 81 0.53 5.84 0.82
C VAL A 81 0.28 5.97 2.30
N ARG A 82 -0.04 7.17 2.78
CA ARG A 82 -0.26 7.49 4.19
C ARG A 82 -1.48 6.77 4.77
N GLU A 83 -2.48 6.51 3.96
CA GLU A 83 -3.74 5.87 4.36
C GLU A 83 -3.60 4.35 4.53
N ASN A 84 -2.59 3.71 3.92
CA ASN A 84 -2.42 2.26 3.99
C ASN A 84 -2.31 1.73 5.42
N PRO A 85 -1.45 2.25 6.33
CA PRO A 85 -1.41 1.77 7.70
C PRO A 85 -2.73 1.97 8.46
N LEU A 86 -3.46 3.05 8.21
CA LEU A 86 -4.79 3.27 8.79
C LEU A 86 -5.78 2.24 8.27
N LEU A 87 -5.71 1.90 6.98
CA LEU A 87 -6.54 0.87 6.36
C LEU A 87 -6.23 -0.52 6.94
N ILE A 88 -4.95 -0.86 7.11
CA ILE A 88 -4.52 -2.11 7.78
C ILE A 88 -5.17 -2.20 9.17
N ARG A 89 -5.06 -1.15 9.98
CA ARG A 89 -5.69 -1.08 11.31
C ARG A 89 -7.20 -1.28 11.23
N THR A 90 -7.87 -0.56 10.34
CA THR A 90 -9.32 -0.65 10.17
C THR A 90 -9.77 -2.06 9.79
N LEU A 91 -9.06 -2.72 8.86
CA LEU A 91 -9.36 -4.09 8.45
C LEU A 91 -9.09 -5.10 9.58
N MET A 92 -7.98 -4.93 10.31
CA MET A 92 -7.68 -5.80 11.46
C MET A 92 -8.79 -5.71 12.51
N GLN A 93 -9.28 -4.51 12.83
CA GLN A 93 -10.39 -4.31 13.76
C GLN A 93 -11.71 -4.88 13.22
N ALA A 94 -12.07 -4.61 11.97
CA ALA A 94 -13.32 -5.04 11.36
C ALA A 94 -13.44 -6.58 11.28
N PHE A 95 -12.30 -7.27 11.11
CA PHE A 95 -12.25 -8.73 11.03
C PHE A 95 -11.79 -9.42 12.31
N GLY A 96 -11.45 -8.66 13.36
CA GLY A 96 -10.98 -9.20 14.64
C GLY A 96 -9.66 -9.96 14.51
N LEU A 97 -8.69 -9.38 13.76
CA LEU A 97 -7.41 -10.02 13.51
C LEU A 97 -6.37 -9.58 14.53
N THR A 98 -5.56 -10.54 14.98
CA THR A 98 -4.44 -10.34 15.91
C THR A 98 -3.09 -10.71 15.29
N SER A 99 -3.07 -11.17 14.05
CA SER A 99 -1.86 -11.51 13.31
C SER A 99 -1.77 -10.69 12.03
N LEU A 100 -0.61 -10.07 11.82
CA LEU A 100 -0.28 -9.24 10.67
C LEU A 100 1.04 -9.70 10.06
N ALA A 101 1.02 -10.00 8.76
CA ALA A 101 2.23 -10.29 8.01
C ALA A 101 2.55 -9.13 7.06
N LEU A 102 3.78 -8.63 7.07
CA LEU A 102 4.25 -7.49 6.28
C LEU A 102 5.39 -7.88 5.35
N GLU A 103 5.39 -7.32 4.14
CA GLU A 103 6.48 -7.45 3.17
C GLU A 103 7.75 -6.69 3.61
N TRP A 104 8.12 -6.85 4.85
CA TRP A 104 9.32 -6.26 5.42
C TRP A 104 10.43 -7.31 5.57
N PRO A 105 11.71 -6.89 5.52
CA PRO A 105 12.84 -7.79 5.73
C PRO A 105 12.78 -8.49 7.10
N GLU A 106 13.00 -9.81 7.12
CA GLU A 106 13.01 -10.61 8.34
C GLU A 106 14.03 -10.12 9.36
N ASP A 107 15.19 -9.64 8.90
CA ASP A 107 16.25 -9.12 9.76
C ASP A 107 15.81 -7.91 10.61
N LEU A 108 14.72 -7.27 10.21
CA LEU A 108 14.16 -6.15 10.96
C LEU A 108 13.32 -6.59 12.18
N ALA A 109 12.93 -7.86 12.26
CA ALA A 109 12.03 -8.35 13.30
C ALA A 109 12.50 -8.05 14.72
N PRO A 110 13.78 -8.26 15.12
CA PRO A 110 14.23 -7.93 16.48
C PRO A 110 14.11 -6.45 16.81
N VAL A 111 14.38 -5.56 15.85
CA VAL A 111 14.28 -4.10 16.01
C VAL A 111 12.83 -3.69 16.23
N ILE A 112 11.92 -4.23 15.42
CA ILE A 112 10.49 -3.92 15.54
C ILE A 112 9.91 -4.50 16.84
N GLN A 113 10.28 -5.72 17.24
CA GLN A 113 9.82 -6.32 18.51
C GLN A 113 10.28 -5.49 19.71
N ALA A 114 11.52 -5.03 19.73
CA ALA A 114 12.03 -4.14 20.78
C ALA A 114 11.25 -2.82 20.81
N PHE A 115 10.99 -2.21 19.66
CA PHE A 115 10.17 -1.00 19.54
C PHE A 115 8.75 -1.22 20.07
N LEU A 116 8.07 -2.30 19.67
CA LEU A 116 6.72 -2.62 20.14
C LEU A 116 6.67 -2.95 21.64
N SER A 117 7.81 -3.33 22.23
CA SER A 117 7.96 -3.51 23.68
C SER A 117 8.27 -2.21 24.44
N GLY A 118 8.20 -1.06 23.76
CA GLY A 118 8.41 0.27 24.36
C GLY A 118 9.86 0.77 24.34
N GLN A 119 10.78 0.07 23.69
CA GLN A 119 12.14 0.59 23.47
C GLN A 119 12.16 1.58 22.29
N PRO A 120 13.08 2.55 22.29
CA PRO A 120 13.28 3.39 21.11
C PRO A 120 13.58 2.55 19.87
N LEU A 121 13.06 2.94 18.72
CA LEU A 121 13.39 2.30 17.45
C LEU A 121 14.89 2.41 17.18
N ALA A 122 15.59 1.27 17.12
CA ALA A 122 17.00 1.25 16.80
C ALA A 122 17.26 1.51 15.31
N ASP A 123 18.44 2.10 14.99
CA ASP A 123 18.85 2.26 13.60
C ASP A 123 19.09 0.90 12.94
N HIS A 124 18.56 0.74 11.73
CA HIS A 124 18.75 -0.47 10.95
C HIS A 124 18.77 -0.13 9.45
N PRO A 125 19.67 -0.74 8.65
CA PRO A 125 19.81 -0.42 7.22
C PRO A 125 18.49 -0.49 6.44
N TRP A 126 17.65 -1.47 6.73
CA TRP A 126 16.36 -1.67 6.05
C TRP A 126 15.31 -0.59 6.33
N LEU A 127 15.45 0.19 7.40
CA LEU A 127 14.56 1.34 7.62
C LEU A 127 14.70 2.39 6.52
N TRP A 128 15.89 2.49 5.92
CA TRP A 128 16.28 3.55 4.99
C TRP A 128 16.10 3.19 3.52
N GLY A 129 15.28 2.19 3.23
CA GLY A 129 15.06 1.70 1.85
C GLY A 129 14.48 2.75 0.90
N GLY A 130 13.66 3.67 1.42
CA GLY A 130 13.12 4.79 0.65
C GLY A 130 12.02 4.43 -0.36
N ASP A 131 11.63 3.16 -0.45
CA ASP A 131 10.61 2.66 -1.40
C ASP A 131 9.17 2.80 -0.88
N GLY A 132 8.99 3.34 0.33
CA GLY A 132 7.68 3.55 0.94
C GLY A 132 7.06 2.33 1.63
N ARG A 133 7.74 1.19 1.65
CA ARG A 133 7.28 -0.02 2.34
C ARG A 133 7.21 0.17 3.85
N ILE A 134 8.19 0.87 4.41
CA ILE A 134 8.27 1.21 5.83
C ILE A 134 8.03 2.70 5.97
N THR A 135 6.97 3.08 6.67
CA THR A 135 6.59 4.47 6.88
C THR A 135 6.40 4.78 8.36
N ALA A 136 6.42 6.05 8.70
CA ALA A 136 6.10 6.50 10.07
C ALA A 136 4.70 6.02 10.52
N GLY A 137 3.72 6.04 9.62
CA GLY A 137 2.37 5.57 9.89
C GLY A 137 2.29 4.08 10.20
N HIS A 138 3.07 3.24 9.51
CA HIS A 138 3.13 1.82 9.83
C HIS A 138 3.61 1.57 11.26
N LEU A 139 4.71 2.22 11.66
CA LEU A 139 5.24 2.05 13.02
C LEU A 139 4.29 2.59 14.08
N ALA A 140 3.64 3.73 13.84
CA ALA A 140 2.65 4.29 14.76
C ALA A 140 1.46 3.34 14.95
N VAL A 141 0.90 2.81 13.86
CA VAL A 141 -0.24 1.87 13.90
C VAL A 141 0.17 0.55 14.56
N LEU A 142 1.37 0.01 14.26
CA LEU A 142 1.84 -1.21 14.92
C LEU A 142 1.99 -1.03 16.43
N ALA A 143 2.52 0.12 16.88
CA ALA A 143 2.65 0.44 18.30
C ALA A 143 1.27 0.55 18.99
N GLU A 144 0.29 1.19 18.33
CA GLU A 144 -1.08 1.26 18.85
C GLU A 144 -1.74 -0.11 18.93
N CYS A 145 -1.63 -0.93 17.87
CA CYS A 145 -2.18 -2.29 17.86
C CYS A 145 -1.56 -3.14 18.96
N ALA A 146 -0.24 -3.09 19.16
CA ALA A 146 0.45 -3.82 20.21
C ALA A 146 0.06 -3.34 21.64
N ALA A 147 -0.21 -2.06 21.82
CA ALA A 147 -0.69 -1.50 23.08
C ALA A 147 -2.16 -1.89 23.37
N ALA A 148 -2.97 -2.08 22.32
CA ALA A 148 -4.38 -2.47 22.46
C ALA A 148 -4.58 -3.95 22.79
N GLY A 149 -3.60 -4.81 22.48
CA GLY A 149 -3.69 -6.24 22.75
C GLY A 149 -2.56 -7.06 22.09
N PRO A 150 -2.65 -8.39 22.14
CA PRO A 150 -1.65 -9.25 21.53
C PRO A 150 -1.62 -9.05 20.02
N LEU A 151 -0.44 -8.74 19.48
CA LEU A 151 -0.18 -8.61 18.05
C LEU A 151 0.92 -9.62 17.67
N GLU A 152 0.58 -10.61 16.86
CA GLU A 152 1.54 -11.46 16.17
C GLU A 152 2.00 -10.78 14.89
N LEU A 153 3.29 -10.48 14.79
CA LEU A 153 3.87 -9.83 13.62
C LEU A 153 4.81 -10.78 12.88
N VAL A 154 4.57 -10.97 11.59
CA VAL A 154 5.38 -11.80 10.68
C VAL A 154 6.00 -10.90 9.62
N LEU A 155 7.33 -10.86 9.54
CA LEU A 155 8.05 -10.20 8.47
C LEU A 155 8.51 -11.28 7.47
N PHE A 156 8.10 -11.16 6.20
CA PHE A 156 8.25 -12.28 5.28
C PHE A 156 9.10 -11.98 4.03
N ASN A 157 9.68 -10.79 3.92
CA ASN A 157 10.60 -10.48 2.82
C ASN A 157 12.04 -10.81 3.25
N GLY A 158 12.51 -12.00 2.95
CA GLY A 158 13.87 -12.40 3.31
C GLY A 158 14.96 -11.73 2.49
N VAL A 159 16.20 -11.99 2.86
CA VAL A 159 17.38 -11.56 2.09
C VAL A 159 17.28 -12.15 0.69
N ILE A 160 17.17 -11.26 -0.30
CA ILE A 160 17.11 -11.63 -1.71
C ILE A 160 18.54 -11.78 -2.19
N GLY A 161 18.89 -12.97 -2.70
CA GLY A 161 20.15 -13.14 -3.43
C GLY A 161 20.16 -12.24 -4.67
N ALA A 162 21.31 -11.69 -5.02
CA ALA A 162 21.44 -10.78 -6.16
C ALA A 162 20.93 -11.39 -7.48
N ASP A 163 20.92 -12.71 -7.57
CA ASP A 163 20.53 -13.47 -8.76
C ASP A 163 19.10 -14.04 -8.72
N TRP A 164 18.31 -13.68 -7.71
CA TRP A 164 16.95 -14.20 -7.61
C TRP A 164 16.01 -13.55 -8.62
N SER A 165 15.30 -14.40 -9.36
CA SER A 165 14.19 -13.96 -10.18
C SER A 165 13.03 -13.48 -9.31
N TRP A 166 12.14 -12.65 -9.89
CA TRP A 166 10.89 -12.24 -9.26
C TRP A 166 10.10 -13.44 -8.70
N SER A 167 9.96 -14.49 -9.50
CA SER A 167 9.23 -15.71 -9.12
C SER A 167 9.88 -16.46 -7.95
N GLN A 168 11.19 -16.48 -7.81
CA GLN A 168 11.89 -17.09 -6.67
C GLN A 168 11.67 -16.29 -5.38
N ARG A 169 11.67 -14.97 -5.49
CA ARG A 169 11.33 -14.09 -4.36
C ARG A 169 9.91 -14.36 -3.87
N ASP A 170 8.94 -14.42 -4.77
CA ASP A 170 7.54 -14.69 -4.45
C ASP A 170 7.35 -16.08 -3.80
N GLU A 171 8.08 -17.11 -4.26
CA GLU A 171 8.07 -18.44 -3.62
C GLU A 171 8.62 -18.38 -2.19
N ALA A 172 9.70 -17.66 -1.98
CA ALA A 172 10.28 -17.51 -0.65
C ALA A 172 9.30 -16.79 0.30
N MET A 173 8.68 -15.70 -0.14
CA MET A 173 7.69 -14.96 0.64
C MET A 173 6.47 -15.83 0.98
N ALA A 174 5.91 -16.54 0.01
CA ALA A 174 4.80 -17.46 0.24
C ALA A 174 5.17 -18.57 1.26
N SER A 175 6.34 -19.15 1.12
CA SER A 175 6.82 -20.19 2.04
C SER A 175 6.97 -19.70 3.48
N ARG A 176 7.44 -18.44 3.67
CA ARG A 176 7.56 -17.84 5.00
C ARG A 176 6.21 -17.57 5.65
N ILE A 177 5.26 -17.02 4.92
CA ILE A 177 3.89 -16.82 5.42
C ILE A 177 3.29 -18.15 5.86
N LEU A 178 3.44 -19.22 5.07
CA LEU A 178 2.92 -20.54 5.40
C LEU A 178 3.60 -21.15 6.62
N ALA A 179 4.93 -20.99 6.74
CA ALA A 179 5.69 -21.50 7.89
C ALA A 179 5.37 -20.76 9.18
N ALA A 180 5.07 -19.46 9.12
CA ALA A 180 4.68 -18.66 10.27
C ALA A 180 3.19 -18.81 10.63
N SER A 181 2.36 -19.37 9.75
CA SER A 181 0.92 -19.52 10.00
C SER A 181 0.65 -20.52 11.12
N VAL A 182 0.17 -20.03 12.26
CA VAL A 182 -0.26 -20.85 13.38
C VAL A 182 -1.69 -21.35 13.16
N PRO A 183 -1.99 -22.65 13.35
CA PRO A 183 -3.35 -23.16 13.24
C PRO A 183 -4.32 -22.40 14.15
N GLY A 184 -5.43 -21.91 13.59
CA GLY A 184 -6.44 -21.14 14.32
C GLY A 184 -6.18 -19.64 14.40
N THR A 185 -5.01 -19.15 14.01
CA THR A 185 -4.71 -17.72 13.91
C THR A 185 -5.10 -17.20 12.52
N ARG A 186 -5.90 -16.13 12.51
CA ARG A 186 -6.31 -15.44 11.28
C ARG A 186 -5.38 -14.27 11.01
N THR A 187 -4.77 -14.23 9.84
CA THR A 187 -3.71 -13.29 9.49
C THR A 187 -4.10 -12.41 8.31
N LEU A 188 -3.86 -11.10 8.42
CA LEU A 188 -3.82 -10.17 7.29
C LEU A 188 -2.39 -10.15 6.74
N ALA A 189 -2.18 -10.54 5.50
CA ALA A 189 -0.87 -10.44 4.85
C ALA A 189 -0.87 -9.29 3.84
N VAL A 190 0.05 -8.35 4.02
CA VAL A 190 0.13 -7.09 3.26
C VAL A 190 1.41 -7.08 2.43
N ALA A 191 1.27 -6.84 1.14
CA ALA A 191 2.38 -6.68 0.22
C ALA A 191 2.00 -5.77 -0.95
N GLY A 192 2.99 -5.40 -1.76
CA GLY A 192 2.74 -4.68 -3.00
C GLY A 192 1.80 -5.46 -3.93
N ASN A 193 0.91 -4.75 -4.62
CA ASN A 193 -0.12 -5.31 -5.52
C ASN A 193 0.38 -6.39 -6.49
N ALA A 194 1.64 -6.28 -6.94
CA ALA A 194 2.23 -7.25 -7.86
C ALA A 194 2.46 -8.62 -7.21
N HIS A 195 2.68 -8.66 -5.88
CA HIS A 195 2.95 -9.87 -5.11
C HIS A 195 1.67 -10.56 -4.61
N THR A 196 0.60 -9.79 -4.34
CA THR A 196 -0.62 -10.31 -3.73
C THR A 196 -1.59 -10.96 -4.73
N SER A 197 -1.39 -10.73 -6.03
CA SER A 197 -2.27 -11.30 -7.05
C SER A 197 -2.43 -12.82 -6.88
N THR A 198 -3.68 -13.27 -6.82
CA THR A 198 -4.02 -14.71 -6.73
C THR A 198 -4.01 -15.42 -8.11
N SER A 199 -3.71 -14.68 -9.18
CA SER A 199 -3.57 -15.18 -10.55
C SER A 199 -2.15 -14.98 -11.06
N HIS A 200 -1.76 -15.73 -12.08
CA HIS A 200 -0.49 -15.54 -12.77
C HIS A 200 -0.43 -14.17 -13.44
N THR A 201 0.73 -13.56 -13.46
CA THR A 201 1.01 -12.27 -14.07
C THR A 201 2.10 -12.41 -15.13
N GLU A 202 2.35 -11.34 -15.90
CA GLU A 202 3.49 -11.29 -16.84
C GLU A 202 4.85 -11.41 -16.14
N LEU A 203 4.93 -11.07 -14.86
CA LEU A 203 6.14 -11.21 -14.04
C LEU A 203 6.35 -12.65 -13.52
N GLY A 204 5.41 -13.56 -13.79
CA GLY A 204 5.45 -14.96 -13.37
C GLY A 204 4.36 -15.32 -12.36
N VAL A 205 4.67 -16.28 -11.47
CA VAL A 205 3.74 -16.74 -10.43
C VAL A 205 3.94 -15.92 -9.17
N PRO A 206 3.01 -15.00 -8.82
CA PRO A 206 3.15 -14.16 -7.65
C PRO A 206 2.90 -14.93 -6.34
N MET A 207 3.32 -14.35 -5.23
CA MET A 207 3.14 -14.88 -3.88
C MET A 207 1.68 -15.27 -3.60
N GLY A 208 0.73 -14.39 -3.94
CA GLY A 208 -0.71 -14.63 -3.74
C GLY A 208 -1.21 -15.87 -4.47
N ALA A 209 -0.80 -16.10 -5.73
CA ALA A 209 -1.17 -17.28 -6.50
C ALA A 209 -0.60 -18.58 -5.87
N ARG A 210 0.62 -18.51 -5.31
CA ARG A 210 1.24 -19.63 -4.61
C ARG A 210 0.55 -19.95 -3.30
N LEU A 211 0.15 -18.92 -2.56
CA LEU A 211 -0.65 -19.07 -1.35
C LEU A 211 -2.04 -19.64 -1.67
N ALA A 212 -2.72 -19.13 -2.69
CA ALA A 212 -4.04 -19.61 -3.10
C ALA A 212 -4.02 -21.09 -3.51
N SER A 213 -2.96 -21.55 -4.17
CA SER A 213 -2.80 -22.97 -4.52
C SER A 213 -2.64 -23.90 -3.31
N ARG A 214 -2.14 -23.39 -2.19
CA ARG A 214 -1.89 -24.14 -0.94
C ARG A 214 -2.95 -23.88 0.14
N ARG A 215 -3.74 -22.84 -0.01
CA ARG A 215 -4.81 -22.39 0.90
C ARG A 215 -6.09 -22.09 0.09
N PRO A 216 -6.87 -23.12 -0.25
CA PRO A 216 -8.12 -22.94 -1.00
C PRO A 216 -9.07 -21.98 -0.30
N GLY A 217 -9.70 -21.10 -1.07
CA GLY A 217 -10.61 -20.07 -0.55
C GLY A 217 -9.93 -18.77 -0.13
N LEU A 218 -8.60 -18.66 -0.24
CA LEU A 218 -7.87 -17.41 -0.03
C LEU A 218 -8.38 -16.32 -0.98
N GLN A 219 -8.64 -15.13 -0.42
CA GLN A 219 -9.04 -13.93 -1.14
C GLN A 219 -7.97 -12.84 -1.02
N GLU A 220 -7.89 -12.03 -2.07
CA GLU A 220 -7.12 -10.78 -2.09
C GLU A 220 -8.07 -9.59 -2.02
N ILE A 221 -7.79 -8.61 -1.16
CA ILE A 221 -8.36 -7.28 -1.24
C ILE A 221 -7.42 -6.44 -2.11
N ARG A 222 -7.89 -6.00 -3.25
CA ARG A 222 -7.15 -5.13 -4.15
C ARG A 222 -7.59 -3.70 -4.00
N ILE A 223 -6.63 -2.80 -3.69
CA ILE A 223 -6.91 -1.37 -3.55
C ILE A 223 -6.87 -0.70 -4.94
N THR A 224 -7.92 0.05 -5.25
CA THR A 224 -7.95 1.02 -6.35
C THR A 224 -7.80 2.42 -5.78
N TYR A 225 -6.72 3.09 -6.15
CA TYR A 225 -6.46 4.47 -5.73
C TYR A 225 -7.10 5.44 -6.71
N GLY A 226 -7.97 6.33 -6.20
CA GLY A 226 -8.72 7.27 -7.03
C GLY A 226 -7.87 8.39 -7.58
N GLY A 227 -7.05 8.99 -6.73
CA GLY A 227 -6.17 10.10 -7.09
C GLY A 227 -5.25 10.46 -5.95
N GLY A 228 -4.49 11.56 -6.11
CA GLY A 228 -3.52 12.01 -5.13
C GLY A 228 -2.12 11.48 -5.40
N SER A 229 -1.32 11.30 -4.35
CA SER A 229 0.10 10.98 -4.48
C SER A 229 0.57 9.89 -3.52
N PHE A 230 1.71 9.30 -3.82
CA PHE A 230 2.39 8.31 -2.99
C PHE A 230 3.90 8.51 -3.08
N TRP A 231 4.63 7.97 -2.13
CA TRP A 231 6.08 7.99 -2.11
C TRP A 231 6.65 6.67 -2.62
N ASN A 232 7.54 6.73 -3.61
CA ASN A 232 8.34 5.59 -4.03
C ASN A 232 9.70 6.10 -4.52
N PHE A 233 10.66 6.19 -3.59
CA PHE A 233 11.94 6.89 -3.72
C PHE A 233 11.82 8.40 -3.96
N GLU A 234 10.72 8.84 -4.52
CA GLU A 234 10.32 10.21 -4.82
C GLU A 234 8.79 10.34 -4.82
N PRO A 235 8.22 11.55 -4.72
CA PRO A 235 6.79 11.76 -4.87
C PRO A 235 6.31 11.34 -6.26
N ARG A 236 5.22 10.57 -6.30
CA ARG A 236 4.57 10.12 -7.53
C ARG A 236 3.07 10.38 -7.47
N GLN A 237 2.45 10.59 -8.62
CA GLN A 237 1.02 10.85 -8.73
C GLN A 237 0.26 9.60 -9.20
N PHE A 238 -0.92 9.38 -8.64
CA PHE A 238 -1.86 8.42 -9.19
C PHE A 238 -2.60 9.04 -10.39
N ALA A 239 -2.78 8.23 -11.44
CA ALA A 239 -3.79 8.55 -12.44
C ALA A 239 -5.17 8.35 -11.80
N SER A 240 -6.00 9.39 -11.81
CA SER A 240 -7.34 9.31 -11.24
C SER A 240 -8.18 8.25 -11.97
N ARG A 241 -8.68 7.27 -11.21
CA ARG A 241 -9.53 6.17 -11.71
C ARG A 241 -10.94 6.18 -11.11
N ILE A 242 -11.10 6.85 -9.96
CA ILE A 242 -12.37 7.05 -9.26
C ILE A 242 -12.49 8.52 -8.91
N GLY A 243 -13.72 9.03 -8.87
CA GLY A 243 -13.96 10.44 -8.54
C GLY A 243 -13.56 10.75 -7.09
N PRO A 244 -13.13 12.00 -6.79
CA PRO A 244 -12.75 12.39 -5.42
C PRO A 244 -13.94 12.39 -4.45
N GLU A 245 -15.16 12.46 -4.96
CA GLU A 245 -16.41 12.39 -4.18
C GLU A 245 -16.84 10.94 -3.87
N ALA A 246 -16.10 9.94 -4.38
CA ALA A 246 -16.40 8.55 -4.09
C ALA A 246 -16.17 8.27 -2.60
N MET A 247 -16.97 7.34 -2.04
CA MET A 247 -16.77 6.87 -0.67
C MET A 247 -15.69 5.79 -0.65
N MET A 248 -14.92 5.74 0.43
CA MET A 248 -14.05 4.60 0.69
C MET A 248 -14.91 3.38 0.99
N ARG A 249 -14.77 2.32 0.19
CA ARG A 249 -15.61 1.13 0.33
C ARG A 249 -14.87 -0.15 -0.01
N LEU A 250 -15.19 -1.20 0.73
CA LEU A 250 -14.83 -2.59 0.44
C LEU A 250 -16.08 -3.31 -0.11
N TYR A 251 -15.98 -3.85 -1.30
CA TYR A 251 -17.10 -4.47 -2.02
C TYR A 251 -16.65 -5.68 -2.84
N LEU A 252 -17.60 -6.45 -3.37
CA LEU A 252 -17.31 -7.51 -4.34
C LEU A 252 -17.44 -6.97 -5.76
N HIS A 253 -16.39 -7.18 -6.55
CA HIS A 253 -16.38 -6.93 -7.97
C HIS A 253 -15.99 -8.23 -8.70
N ASP A 254 -16.90 -8.76 -9.49
CA ASP A 254 -16.73 -10.05 -10.21
C ASP A 254 -16.26 -11.20 -9.29
N GLY A 255 -16.76 -11.23 -8.07
CA GLY A 255 -16.45 -12.26 -7.07
C GLY A 255 -15.12 -12.05 -6.33
N ALA A 256 -14.33 -11.02 -6.66
CA ALA A 256 -13.12 -10.62 -5.97
C ALA A 256 -13.39 -9.46 -5.01
N LEU A 257 -12.62 -9.37 -3.92
CA LEU A 257 -12.67 -8.25 -2.99
C LEU A 257 -11.94 -7.05 -3.59
N ALA A 258 -12.66 -5.94 -3.75
CA ALA A 258 -12.13 -4.67 -4.23
C ALA A 258 -12.33 -3.59 -3.17
N LEU A 259 -11.34 -2.71 -3.03
CA LEU A 259 -11.39 -1.58 -2.10
C LEU A 259 -11.09 -0.30 -2.86
N ASP A 260 -12.01 0.65 -2.83
CA ASP A 260 -11.80 1.99 -3.37
C ASP A 260 -11.24 2.91 -2.30
N LEU A 261 -10.08 3.53 -2.56
CA LEU A 261 -9.48 4.61 -1.79
C LEU A 261 -9.49 5.88 -2.65
N PRO A 262 -10.46 6.78 -2.49
CA PRO A 262 -10.69 7.90 -3.40
C PRO A 262 -9.53 8.88 -3.49
N VAL A 263 -8.89 9.16 -2.35
CA VAL A 263 -7.76 10.09 -2.26
C VAL A 263 -6.63 9.43 -1.47
N ALA A 264 -5.45 9.44 -2.05
CA ALA A 264 -4.22 8.97 -1.42
C ALA A 264 -3.29 10.16 -1.18
N THR A 265 -2.58 10.14 -0.04
CA THR A 265 -1.55 11.12 0.29
C THR A 265 -0.21 10.44 0.54
N GLU A 266 0.86 11.18 0.36
CA GLU A 266 2.21 10.68 0.54
C GLU A 266 2.48 10.33 2.01
N ALA A 267 3.08 9.18 2.23
CA ALA A 267 3.56 8.78 3.54
C ALA A 267 4.88 9.44 3.90
N VAL A 268 5.15 9.63 5.20
CA VAL A 268 6.48 10.00 5.68
C VAL A 268 7.38 8.76 5.67
N VAL A 269 8.43 8.81 4.85
CA VAL A 269 9.33 7.69 4.58
C VAL A 269 10.76 8.04 5.01
N PRO A 270 11.45 7.15 5.75
CA PRO A 270 12.86 7.32 6.04
C PRO A 270 13.70 6.96 4.80
N GLN A 271 14.61 7.87 4.44
CA GLN A 271 15.50 7.67 3.30
C GLN A 271 16.83 8.34 3.58
N ARG A 272 17.93 7.61 3.54
CA ARG A 272 19.26 8.21 3.61
C ARG A 272 19.55 9.00 2.34
N PRO A 273 20.20 10.16 2.45
CA PRO A 273 20.70 10.85 1.28
C PRO A 273 21.55 9.87 0.45
N GLN A 274 21.21 9.69 -0.81
CA GLN A 274 22.11 8.97 -1.71
C GLN A 274 23.38 9.80 -1.88
N PRO A 275 24.57 9.22 -1.77
CA PRO A 275 25.78 9.94 -2.14
C PRO A 275 25.59 10.45 -3.58
N MET A 276 25.83 11.75 -3.79
CA MET A 276 25.78 12.33 -5.13
C MET A 276 26.64 11.45 -6.04
N ARG A 277 26.00 10.83 -7.03
CA ARG A 277 26.76 10.17 -8.09
C ARG A 277 27.58 11.28 -8.73
N GLU A 278 28.89 11.24 -8.55
CA GLU A 278 29.78 12.07 -9.34
C GLU A 278 29.47 11.74 -10.80
N SER A 279 28.97 12.74 -11.52
CA SER A 279 28.74 12.60 -12.96
C SER A 279 30.09 12.27 -13.62
N PRO A 280 30.15 11.27 -14.49
CA PRO A 280 31.37 10.87 -15.17
C PRO A 280 31.91 11.98 -16.10
#